data_ede1844114f08fd3c10a838af411c270
#
_entry.id   ede1844114f08fd3c10a838af411c270
#
_cell.length_a   1.000
_cell.length_b   1.000
_cell.length_c   1.000
_cell.angle_alpha   90.00
_cell.angle_beta   90.00
_cell.angle_gamma   90.00
#
_symmetry.space_group_name_H-M   'P 1'
#
loop_
_entity.id
_entity.type
_entity.pdbx_description
1 polymer ?
#
loop_
_entity_poly.entity_id
_entity_poly.type
_entity_poly.pdbx_seq_one_letter_code
_entity_poly.pdbx_strand_id
1 'polypeptide(L)'
;NVKRKTGRQYSILTVEKPDFDAFAVADGDSVSVGRIFNEYANRLVITGAVWRPGNYELTDNTATLSKLIAKAEGLKGNEFASRGQVTRRKSDYTYEVIPFNGRVCHRCPGRGEPPRYAAVP
;
A
#
# COMPACT_ATOMS: atom_id res chain seq x y z
N ASN A 1 -21.68 11.75 2.02
CA ASN A 1 -22.24 12.81 2.89
C ASN A 1 -23.32 13.57 2.14
N VAL A 2 -24.40 13.86 2.83
CA VAL A 2 -25.53 14.63 2.29
C VAL A 2 -25.64 15.94 3.07
N LYS A 3 -25.64 17.05 2.37
CA LYS A 3 -25.90 18.37 2.95
C LYS A 3 -27.35 18.73 2.71
N ARG A 4 -28.12 18.86 3.76
CA ARG A 4 -29.55 19.18 3.73
C ARG A 4 -29.84 20.54 4.33
N LYS A 5 -30.66 21.33 3.67
CA LYS A 5 -31.13 22.59 4.22
C LYS A 5 -32.25 22.34 5.19
N THR A 6 -32.09 22.74 6.44
CA THR A 6 -33.13 22.65 7.50
C THR A 6 -33.43 24.04 8.03
N GLY A 7 -34.50 24.65 7.54
CA GLY A 7 -34.85 26.01 7.91
C GLY A 7 -33.81 27.04 7.43
N ARG A 8 -33.13 27.73 8.35
CA ARG A 8 -32.06 28.71 8.06
C ARG A 8 -30.66 28.15 8.15
N GLN A 9 -30.52 26.87 8.42
CA GLN A 9 -29.21 26.22 8.61
C GLN A 9 -29.04 25.04 7.67
N TYR A 10 -27.81 24.56 7.55
CA TYR A 10 -27.51 23.31 6.84
C TYR A 10 -27.12 22.24 7.83
N SER A 11 -27.62 21.04 7.64
CA SER A 11 -27.22 19.85 8.37
C SER A 11 -26.41 18.93 7.45
N ILE A 12 -25.43 18.24 8.01
CA ILE A 12 -24.64 17.22 7.32
C ILE A 12 -25.10 15.87 7.83
N LEU A 13 -25.52 15.00 6.91
CA LEU A 13 -25.92 13.64 7.18
C LEU A 13 -24.89 12.71 6.54
N THR A 14 -24.35 11.80 7.31
CA THR A 14 -23.45 10.76 6.80
C THR A 14 -24.28 9.49 6.58
N VAL A 15 -24.32 9.03 5.33
CA VAL A 15 -25.03 7.81 4.94
C VAL A 15 -23.98 6.79 4.55
N GLU A 16 -24.02 5.62 5.15
CA GLU A 16 -23.13 4.51 4.82
C GLU A 16 -23.75 3.59 3.77
N LYS A 17 -22.92 2.75 3.15
CA LYS A 17 -23.32 1.89 2.05
C LYS A 17 -24.56 1.00 2.33
N PRO A 18 -24.71 0.36 3.52
CA PRO A 18 -25.87 -0.47 3.80
C PRO A 18 -27.19 0.31 3.86
N ASP A 19 -27.12 1.63 4.12
CA ASP A 19 -28.29 2.48 4.31
C ASP A 19 -28.69 3.25 3.03
N PHE A 20 -28.00 3.04 1.91
CA PHE A 20 -28.27 3.78 0.67
C PHE A 20 -29.67 3.55 0.14
N ASP A 21 -30.20 2.34 0.24
CA ASP A 21 -31.54 1.99 -0.27
C ASP A 21 -32.64 2.51 0.62
N ALA A 22 -32.36 2.72 1.91
CA ALA A 22 -33.32 3.20 2.91
C ALA A 22 -33.30 4.72 3.05
N PHE A 23 -32.28 5.41 2.51
CA PHE A 23 -32.14 6.85 2.68
C PHE A 23 -33.03 7.63 1.70
N ALA A 24 -33.98 8.38 2.24
CA ALA A 24 -34.85 9.26 1.46
C ALA A 24 -34.13 10.60 1.16
N VAL A 25 -33.90 10.87 -0.10
CA VAL A 25 -33.37 12.14 -0.59
C VAL A 25 -34.49 13.18 -0.61
N ALA A 26 -34.21 14.38 -0.14
CA ALA A 26 -35.14 15.50 -0.16
C ALA A 26 -34.76 16.54 -1.21
N ASP A 27 -35.70 17.35 -1.65
CA ASP A 27 -35.45 18.45 -2.56
C ASP A 27 -34.46 19.46 -1.94
N GLY A 28 -33.48 19.88 -2.71
CA GLY A 28 -32.42 20.77 -2.25
C GLY A 28 -31.26 20.08 -1.50
N ASP A 29 -31.24 18.76 -1.42
CA ASP A 29 -30.10 18.04 -0.89
C ASP A 29 -28.90 18.08 -1.85
N SER A 30 -27.73 18.28 -1.29
CA SER A 30 -26.46 18.16 -2.03
C SER A 30 -25.71 16.90 -1.57
N VAL A 31 -25.55 15.95 -2.48
CA VAL A 31 -24.88 14.68 -2.18
C VAL A 31 -23.44 14.74 -2.64
N SER A 32 -22.51 14.49 -1.72
CA SER A 32 -21.08 14.37 -2.02
C SER A 32 -20.61 12.95 -1.76
N VAL A 33 -20.14 12.30 -2.83
CA VAL A 33 -19.54 10.96 -2.76
C VAL A 33 -18.03 11.11 -2.74
N GLY A 34 -17.41 10.66 -1.65
CA GLY A 34 -15.96 10.63 -1.52
C GLY A 34 -15.35 9.58 -2.45
N ARG A 35 -14.14 9.85 -2.94
CA ARG A 35 -13.37 8.85 -3.66
C ARG A 35 -12.81 7.82 -2.67
N ILE A 36 -12.73 6.57 -3.12
CA ILE A 36 -11.94 5.55 -2.43
C ILE A 36 -10.48 6.01 -2.44
N PHE A 37 -9.86 6.01 -1.26
CA PHE A 37 -8.44 6.30 -1.17
C PHE A 37 -7.66 5.29 -2.01
N ASN A 38 -6.78 5.80 -2.88
CA ASN A 38 -5.92 4.95 -3.71
C ASN A 38 -4.75 4.40 -2.88
N GLU A 39 -5.08 3.84 -1.74
CA GLU A 39 -4.15 3.27 -0.77
C GLU A 39 -4.36 1.77 -0.69
N TYR A 40 -3.30 1.04 -1.01
CA TYR A 40 -3.31 -0.42 -0.96
C TYR A 40 -2.79 -0.90 0.39
N ALA A 41 -3.56 -1.76 1.07
CA ALA A 41 -3.18 -2.29 2.37
C ALA A 41 -2.00 -3.28 2.29
N ASN A 42 -1.84 -3.96 1.17
CA ASN A 42 -0.90 -5.08 0.99
C ASN A 42 0.04 -4.92 -0.21
N ARG A 43 0.28 -3.69 -0.66
CA ARG A 43 1.14 -3.43 -1.80
C ARG A 43 2.61 -3.47 -1.41
N LEU A 44 3.39 -4.25 -2.15
CA LEU A 44 4.84 -4.20 -2.18
C LEU A 44 5.28 -3.55 -3.50
N VAL A 45 6.25 -2.67 -3.44
CA VAL A 45 6.83 -2.03 -4.63
C VAL A 45 8.29 -2.43 -4.72
N ILE A 46 8.67 -2.99 -5.84
CA ILE A 46 10.07 -3.30 -6.15
C ILE A 46 10.53 -2.47 -7.35
N THR A 47 11.65 -1.79 -7.19
CA THR A 47 12.24 -0.95 -8.24
C THR A 47 13.74 -1.20 -8.33
N GLY A 48 14.35 -0.82 -9.45
CA GLY A 48 15.78 -0.91 -9.64
C GLY A 48 16.22 -2.14 -10.44
N ALA A 49 17.34 -2.72 -10.06
CA ALA A 49 18.06 -3.74 -10.81
C ALA A 49 17.46 -5.16 -10.72
N VAL A 50 16.15 -5.26 -10.90
CA VAL A 50 15.43 -6.53 -11.02
C VAL A 50 14.88 -6.70 -12.44
N TRP A 51 14.62 -7.94 -12.84
CA TRP A 51 14.09 -8.20 -14.19
C TRP A 51 12.66 -7.67 -14.37
N ARG A 52 11.82 -7.78 -13.34
CA ARG A 52 10.44 -7.29 -13.35
C ARG A 52 10.16 -6.35 -12.19
N PRO A 53 10.51 -5.07 -12.32
CA PRO A 53 10.11 -4.05 -11.34
C PRO A 53 8.60 -3.82 -11.42
N GLY A 54 8.00 -3.41 -10.31
CA GLY A 54 6.57 -3.10 -10.28
C GLY A 54 5.93 -3.33 -8.91
N ASN A 55 4.61 -3.43 -8.94
CA ASN A 55 3.80 -3.67 -7.75
C ASN A 55 3.52 -5.15 -7.58
N TYR A 56 3.69 -5.63 -6.37
CA TYR A 56 3.41 -6.99 -5.95
C TYR A 56 2.48 -6.99 -4.74
N GLU A 57 1.75 -8.06 -4.54
CA GLU A 57 0.95 -8.25 -3.34
C GLU A 57 1.78 -8.87 -2.21
N LEU A 58 1.47 -8.50 -0.97
CA LEU A 58 2.03 -9.13 0.21
C LEU A 58 1.26 -10.42 0.50
N THR A 59 1.91 -11.54 0.29
CA THR A 59 1.41 -12.90 0.57
C THR A 59 2.52 -13.71 1.24
N ASP A 60 2.22 -14.92 1.71
CA ASP A 60 3.24 -15.82 2.26
C ASP A 60 4.37 -16.13 1.28
N ASN A 61 4.08 -16.05 -0.03
CA ASN A 61 5.05 -16.24 -1.10
C ASN A 61 5.89 -14.98 -1.40
N THR A 62 5.57 -13.84 -0.82
CA THR A 62 6.29 -12.57 -0.97
C THR A 62 6.66 -11.94 0.38
N ALA A 63 6.42 -12.66 1.48
CA ALA A 63 6.64 -12.18 2.84
C ALA A 63 8.12 -11.94 3.19
N THR A 64 9.05 -12.53 2.43
CA THR A 64 10.49 -12.30 2.59
C THR A 64 11.08 -11.64 1.37
N LEU A 65 12.15 -10.86 1.58
CA LEU A 65 12.84 -10.17 0.49
C LEU A 65 13.36 -11.14 -0.58
N SER A 66 13.89 -12.29 -0.17
CA SER A 66 14.37 -13.33 -1.10
C SER A 66 13.25 -13.86 -2.00
N LYS A 67 12.07 -14.13 -1.44
CA LYS A 67 10.92 -14.62 -2.21
C LYS A 67 10.38 -13.53 -3.14
N LEU A 68 10.37 -12.27 -2.69
CA LEU A 68 9.96 -11.15 -3.52
C LEU A 68 10.89 -10.94 -4.71
N ILE A 69 12.22 -11.00 -4.50
CA ILE A 69 13.21 -10.91 -5.57
C ILE A 69 13.07 -12.10 -6.53
N ALA A 70 12.85 -13.30 -6.01
CA ALA A 70 12.61 -14.48 -6.85
C ALA A 70 11.35 -14.32 -7.72
N LYS A 71 10.28 -13.75 -7.16
CA LYS A 71 9.06 -13.45 -7.92
C LYS A 71 9.26 -12.36 -8.97
N ALA A 72 10.20 -11.43 -8.74
CA ALA A 72 10.66 -10.44 -9.71
C ALA A 72 11.67 -10.99 -10.73
N GLU A 73 11.80 -12.32 -10.82
CA GLU A 73 12.73 -13.04 -11.72
C GLU A 73 14.21 -12.79 -11.43
N GLY A 74 14.54 -12.34 -10.22
CA GLY A 74 15.91 -12.15 -9.76
C GLY A 74 16.51 -10.79 -10.09
N LEU A 75 17.76 -10.63 -9.72
CA LEU A 75 18.55 -9.41 -9.96
C LEU A 75 19.23 -9.48 -11.33
N LYS A 76 19.33 -8.35 -12.01
CA LYS A 76 20.15 -8.21 -13.21
C LYS A 76 21.64 -8.34 -12.84
N GLY A 77 22.40 -9.12 -13.61
CA GLY A 77 23.74 -9.54 -13.24
C GLY A 77 24.85 -8.49 -13.32
N ASN A 78 24.57 -7.32 -13.89
CA ASN A 78 25.56 -6.26 -14.18
C ASN A 78 25.43 -5.03 -13.28
N GLU A 79 24.63 -5.12 -12.23
CA GLU A 79 24.36 -4.00 -11.34
C GLU A 79 25.03 -4.17 -9.97
N PHE A 80 25.12 -3.06 -9.21
CA PHE A 80 25.63 -3.09 -7.83
C PHE A 80 24.71 -3.89 -6.90
N ALA A 81 24.67 -5.20 -7.06
CA ALA A 81 23.91 -6.11 -6.21
C ALA A 81 24.27 -6.02 -4.70
N SER A 82 25.34 -5.28 -4.38
CA SER A 82 25.80 -5.09 -3.01
C SER A 82 25.03 -4.04 -2.21
N ARG A 83 24.16 -3.26 -2.85
CA ARG A 83 23.40 -2.20 -2.19
C ARG A 83 21.92 -2.28 -2.54
N GLY A 84 21.11 -2.47 -1.52
CA GLY A 84 19.67 -2.35 -1.58
C GLY A 84 19.14 -1.69 -0.32
N GLN A 85 17.94 -1.17 -0.38
CA GLN A 85 17.24 -0.64 0.77
C GLN A 85 15.78 -1.06 0.77
N VAL A 86 15.26 -1.35 1.93
CA VAL A 86 13.84 -1.58 2.16
C VAL A 86 13.28 -0.38 2.91
N THR A 87 12.29 0.26 2.34
CA THR A 87 11.52 1.29 3.03
C THR A 87 10.25 0.67 3.57
N ARG A 88 10.09 0.67 4.87
CA ARG A 88 8.94 0.08 5.56
C ARG A 88 8.18 1.15 6.35
N ARG A 89 6.86 1.12 6.26
CA ARG A 89 5.99 1.95 7.10
C ARG A 89 5.74 1.23 8.43
N LYS A 90 6.01 1.92 9.53
CA LYS A 90 5.70 1.44 10.89
C LYS A 90 4.23 1.64 11.24
N SER A 91 3.81 1.09 12.37
CA SER A 91 2.46 1.27 12.91
C SER A 91 2.11 2.71 13.28
N ASP A 92 3.11 3.54 13.57
CA ASP A 92 2.98 4.97 13.84
C ASP A 92 2.96 5.85 12.57
N TYR A 93 2.84 5.23 11.38
CA TYR A 93 2.88 5.85 10.05
C TYR A 93 4.21 6.52 9.67
N THR A 94 5.26 6.37 10.47
CA THR A 94 6.62 6.78 10.08
C THR A 94 7.27 5.74 9.17
N TYR A 95 8.26 6.17 8.41
CA TYR A 95 9.01 5.29 7.51
C TYR A 95 10.36 4.93 8.11
N GLU A 96 10.75 3.70 7.94
CA GLU A 96 12.06 3.18 8.29
C GLU A 96 12.77 2.70 7.04
N VAL A 97 14.03 3.07 6.89
CA VAL A 97 14.87 2.61 5.77
C VAL A 97 15.88 1.61 6.31
N ILE A 98 15.82 0.40 5.78
CA ILE A 98 16.70 -0.70 6.18
C ILE A 98 17.63 -1.02 5.00
N PRO A 99 18.92 -0.72 5.10
CA PRO A 99 19.87 -1.11 4.07
C PRO A 99 20.13 -2.62 4.12
N PHE A 100 20.31 -3.24 2.98
CA PHE A 100 20.67 -4.64 2.87
C PHE A 100 21.69 -4.87 1.75
N ASN A 101 22.40 -5.99 1.84
CA ASN A 101 23.30 -6.43 0.79
C ASN A 101 22.62 -7.49 -0.08
N GLY A 102 22.33 -7.17 -1.32
CA GLY A 102 21.61 -8.06 -2.25
C GLY A 102 22.34 -9.38 -2.55
N ARG A 103 23.68 -9.40 -2.45
CA ARG A 103 24.46 -10.64 -2.63
C ARG A 103 24.24 -11.65 -1.50
N VAL A 104 23.92 -11.17 -0.30
CA VAL A 104 23.71 -12.01 0.89
C VAL A 104 22.24 -12.42 1.02
N CYS A 105 21.36 -11.74 0.33
CA CYS A 105 19.91 -11.95 0.47
C CYS A 105 19.41 -13.32 -0.03
N HIS A 106 20.22 -14.10 -0.76
CA HIS A 106 19.91 -15.51 -1.04
C HIS A 106 19.83 -16.38 0.22
N ARG A 107 20.22 -15.87 1.38
CA ARG A 107 20.32 -16.62 2.64
C ARG A 107 19.69 -15.93 3.84
N CYS A 108 18.93 -14.85 3.66
CA CYS A 108 18.31 -14.15 4.78
C CYS A 108 17.06 -14.90 5.27
N PRO A 109 17.13 -15.63 6.39
CA PRO A 109 15.92 -16.08 7.06
C PRO A 109 15.26 -14.84 7.68
N GLY A 110 14.06 -14.53 7.25
CA GLY A 110 13.28 -13.44 7.80
C GLY A 110 13.01 -13.66 9.29
N ARG A 111 13.65 -12.88 10.14
CA ARG A 111 13.19 -12.68 11.51
C ARG A 111 12.37 -11.39 11.52
N GLY A 112 11.10 -11.53 11.81
CA GLY A 112 10.24 -10.40 12.12
C GLY A 112 9.21 -10.08 11.03
N GLU A 113 8.21 -9.35 11.42
CA GLU A 113 7.04 -8.95 10.66
C GLU A 113 7.31 -8.62 9.18
N PRO A 114 6.41 -9.01 8.29
CA PRO A 114 6.59 -8.77 6.86
C PRO A 114 6.71 -7.27 6.58
N PRO A 115 7.68 -6.85 5.80
CA PRO A 115 7.79 -5.45 5.39
C PRO A 115 6.57 -5.07 4.55
N ARG A 116 5.86 -4.06 4.96
CA ARG A 116 4.66 -3.60 4.25
C ARG A 116 4.99 -2.85 2.95
N TYR A 117 6.25 -2.47 2.76
CA TYR A 117 6.73 -1.85 1.54
C TYR A 117 8.21 -2.17 1.34
N ALA A 118 8.56 -2.70 0.19
CA ALA A 118 9.94 -2.89 -0.22
C ALA A 118 10.21 -2.02 -1.45
N ALA A 119 11.19 -1.13 -1.37
CA ALA A 119 11.73 -0.43 -2.52
C ALA A 119 13.20 -0.84 -2.66
N VAL A 120 13.55 -1.39 -3.80
CA VAL A 120 14.94 -1.68 -4.18
C VAL A 120 15.35 -0.62 -5.19
N PRO A 121 16.37 0.19 -4.93
CA PRO A 121 16.83 1.22 -5.85
C PRO A 121 17.44 0.65 -7.14
#